data_263b09bf239472db1efe3363b8ef2681
#
_entry.id   263b09bf239472db1efe3363b8ef2681
#
_cell.length_a   1.000
_cell.length_b   1.000
_cell.length_c   1.000
_cell.angle_alpha   90.00
_cell.angle_beta   90.00
_cell.angle_gamma   90.00
#
_symmetry.space_group_name_H-M   'P 1'
#
loop_
_entity.id
_entity.type
_entity.pdbx_description
1 polymer ?
#
loop_
_entity_poly.entity_id
_entity_poly.type
_entity_poly.pdbx_seq_one_letter_code
_entity_poly.pdbx_strand_id
1 'polypeptide(L)'
;MFKISFLLVSLSAICSIGIAHAQNENDGEKPNIIFILTDDQRFDAIGYAGNKFVETPEMDDLAKLGTYFNNAIVTTPICAASRASILTGLHERTHNFNFQTGNIRDEYMVNSYPRLLKENGYHTGFFGKYGVRYSDLDKQFDEYESYDRNNRFKDRRGYYYKTIDNDTVHLTRYTGQKAIDFIELNASNEKPFCLSLSFSAPHAHDPAEDQYFWQTEMDQMLENTTLPAPKLGDDKYFLAQPKIVREGFNRLRWTWRYDNPEKYQHSLKGYYRMISGVDLEIKKIREKLKAKGLDQNTVIIVMGDNGYFLGERQMAGKWLMYDNSIRVPLIIYDPRVNKHQDVSDMALNIDVPSTIVDLAGIKAPKSWQGKSLMPLVKKQTKTIERDTILIEHIWDFSEIPPSEGVRTNKWKYFRYVNDKSIEELYDLEKDPQEMKNLIGKKKYKVVADKLRVKLDELIVKNSDEFRAAPTDLTVELIRQPTTEVKIFDLRPEFGWSVPLGSKFQVAYQILVASNKKDIDNNNGDIWDSGRLASTQSTDVEYGGTPLEIGKTYYWKVRIWEQENRLVDYSEVQKFTTGKSDNYIISTENNDK
;
A
#
# COMPACT_ATOMS: atom_id res chain seq x y z
N MET A 1 47.56 38.23 79.01
CA MET A 1 47.74 36.79 78.96
C MET A 1 46.67 36.22 78.00
N PHE A 2 47.09 35.99 76.78
CA PHE A 2 46.15 35.55 75.70
C PHE A 2 45.99 34.07 75.71
N LYS A 3 44.71 33.58 75.68
CA LYS A 3 44.34 32.19 75.41
C LYS A 3 44.02 32.07 73.93
N ILE A 4 44.76 31.24 73.24
CA ILE A 4 44.47 30.83 71.84
C ILE A 4 43.69 29.50 71.89
N SER A 5 42.45 29.50 71.40
CA SER A 5 41.67 28.33 71.24
C SER A 5 41.84 27.79 69.80
N PHE A 6 42.29 26.54 69.64
CA PHE A 6 42.34 25.85 68.38
C PHE A 6 40.94 25.21 68.08
N LEU A 7 40.41 25.59 66.92
CA LEU A 7 39.17 25.00 66.38
C LEU A 7 39.56 23.87 65.45
N LEU A 8 39.23 22.63 65.81
CA LEU A 8 39.32 21.48 64.91
C LEU A 8 38.08 21.45 63.99
N VAL A 9 38.32 21.60 62.68
CA VAL A 9 37.31 21.36 61.64
C VAL A 9 37.45 19.91 61.18
N SER A 10 36.47 19.07 61.51
CA SER A 10 36.36 17.71 60.99
C SER A 10 35.67 17.74 59.63
N LEU A 11 36.40 17.39 58.59
CA LEU A 11 35.87 17.23 57.21
C LEU A 11 35.26 15.82 57.10
N SER A 12 33.93 15.73 57.14
CA SER A 12 33.19 14.50 56.79
C SER A 12 32.97 14.44 55.29
N ALA A 13 33.73 13.59 54.61
CA ALA A 13 33.49 13.29 53.18
C ALA A 13 32.27 12.35 53.07
N ILE A 14 31.14 12.89 52.61
CA ILE A 14 29.96 12.08 52.21
C ILE A 14 30.24 11.58 50.80
N CYS A 15 30.57 10.27 50.67
CA CYS A 15 30.57 9.58 49.41
C CYS A 15 29.10 9.33 48.98
N SER A 16 28.58 10.22 48.15
CA SER A 16 27.33 10.00 47.43
C SER A 16 27.61 8.98 46.30
N ILE A 17 27.26 7.72 46.54
CA ILE A 17 27.19 6.73 45.44
C ILE A 17 25.97 7.08 44.60
N GLY A 18 26.23 7.85 43.52
CA GLY A 18 25.26 8.06 42.45
C GLY A 18 25.01 6.72 41.77
N ILE A 19 23.84 6.13 42.00
CA ILE A 19 23.31 5.09 41.10
C ILE A 19 23.06 5.77 39.78
N ALA A 20 24.00 5.66 38.86
CA ALA A 20 23.77 6.01 37.45
C ALA A 20 22.72 5.03 36.93
N HIS A 21 21.50 5.47 36.80
CA HIS A 21 20.57 4.85 35.87
C HIS A 21 21.21 4.97 34.49
N ALA A 22 21.69 3.84 33.97
CA ALA A 22 22.02 3.74 32.57
C ALA A 22 20.72 3.99 31.81
N GLN A 23 20.46 5.23 31.40
CA GLN A 23 19.60 5.51 30.29
C GLN A 23 20.27 4.83 29.10
N ASN A 24 19.56 3.92 28.46
CA ASN A 24 19.96 3.30 27.21
C ASN A 24 20.13 4.46 26.19
N GLU A 25 21.35 4.93 26.03
CA GLU A 25 21.76 5.82 24.94
C GLU A 25 21.87 5.00 23.63
N ASN A 26 20.76 4.47 23.15
CA ASN A 26 20.62 3.95 21.78
C ASN A 26 19.79 4.90 20.90
N ASP A 27 19.69 6.16 21.25
CA ASP A 27 18.95 7.18 20.47
C ASP A 27 19.68 7.62 19.18
N GLY A 28 20.80 6.98 18.81
CA GLY A 28 21.63 7.35 17.67
C GLY A 28 21.78 6.30 16.55
N GLU A 29 21.56 5.03 16.82
CA GLU A 29 21.79 3.96 15.84
C GLU A 29 20.49 3.58 15.11
N LYS A 30 20.54 3.65 13.75
CA LYS A 30 19.41 3.23 12.91
C LYS A 30 19.13 1.75 13.11
N PRO A 31 17.87 1.34 13.38
CA PRO A 31 17.54 -0.07 13.60
C PRO A 31 17.58 -0.87 12.33
N ASN A 32 17.81 -2.17 12.44
CA ASN A 32 17.37 -3.10 11.41
C ASN A 32 15.86 -3.20 11.41
N ILE A 33 15.27 -3.46 10.26
CA ILE A 33 13.81 -3.55 10.09
C ILE A 33 13.50 -4.87 9.37
N ILE A 34 12.60 -5.66 9.94
CA ILE A 34 12.03 -6.82 9.26
C ILE A 34 10.53 -6.59 9.12
N PHE A 35 10.06 -6.50 7.88
CA PHE A 35 8.64 -6.41 7.56
C PHE A 35 8.14 -7.75 7.03
N ILE A 36 7.21 -8.37 7.75
CA ILE A 36 6.61 -9.67 7.45
C ILE A 36 5.19 -9.46 6.98
N LEU A 37 4.90 -9.85 5.75
CA LEU A 37 3.59 -9.75 5.12
C LEU A 37 3.04 -11.15 4.82
N THR A 38 1.82 -11.44 5.28
CA THR A 38 1.10 -12.67 4.99
C THR A 38 -0.02 -12.43 3.97
N ASP A 39 -0.36 -13.44 3.16
CA ASP A 39 -1.35 -13.35 2.10
C ASP A 39 -2.69 -13.96 2.55
N ASP A 40 -3.76 -13.15 2.62
CA ASP A 40 -5.10 -13.55 3.07
C ASP A 40 -5.22 -13.84 4.59
N GLN A 41 -4.38 -13.30 5.45
CA GLN A 41 -4.52 -13.50 6.89
C GLN A 41 -5.50 -12.51 7.52
N ARG A 42 -6.60 -13.02 8.05
CA ARG A 42 -7.65 -12.25 8.71
C ARG A 42 -7.25 -11.83 10.13
N PHE A 43 -7.74 -10.66 10.58
CA PHE A 43 -7.41 -10.04 11.87
C PHE A 43 -7.59 -10.93 13.10
N ASP A 44 -8.54 -11.88 13.07
CA ASP A 44 -8.84 -12.80 14.15
C ASP A 44 -8.20 -14.20 13.97
N ALA A 45 -7.34 -14.36 12.97
CA ALA A 45 -6.57 -15.58 12.74
C ALA A 45 -5.18 -15.51 13.40
N ILE A 46 -5.14 -15.15 14.67
CA ILE A 46 -3.96 -15.06 15.54
C ILE A 46 -4.38 -15.37 16.98
N GLY A 47 -3.56 -16.08 17.74
CA GLY A 47 -3.86 -16.46 19.12
C GLY A 47 -4.08 -15.28 20.04
N TYR A 48 -3.28 -14.21 19.88
CA TYR A 48 -3.40 -12.97 20.64
C TYR A 48 -4.79 -12.29 20.47
N ALA A 49 -5.42 -12.41 19.33
CA ALA A 49 -6.79 -11.93 19.09
C ALA A 49 -7.88 -12.87 19.69
N GLY A 50 -7.50 -13.92 20.41
CA GLY A 50 -8.41 -14.84 21.08
C GLY A 50 -8.80 -16.06 20.25
N ASN A 51 -8.15 -16.32 19.11
CA ASN A 51 -8.35 -17.55 18.36
C ASN A 51 -7.68 -18.73 19.06
N LYS A 52 -8.49 -19.75 19.44
CA LYS A 52 -8.02 -20.92 20.18
C LYS A 52 -7.55 -22.08 19.28
N PHE A 53 -7.71 -21.94 17.99
CA PHE A 53 -7.47 -23.01 17.01
C PHE A 53 -6.21 -22.78 16.17
N VAL A 54 -5.72 -21.55 16.08
CA VAL A 54 -4.45 -21.24 15.43
C VAL A 54 -3.33 -21.19 16.46
N GLU A 55 -2.19 -21.75 16.14
CA GLU A 55 -1.00 -21.73 16.99
C GLU A 55 -0.02 -20.68 16.46
N THR A 56 0.04 -19.52 17.14
CA THR A 56 0.89 -18.38 16.75
C THR A 56 1.70 -17.84 17.93
N PRO A 57 2.45 -18.70 18.66
CA PRO A 57 3.16 -18.28 19.88
C PRO A 57 4.16 -17.14 19.64
N GLU A 58 4.80 -17.07 18.48
CA GLU A 58 5.78 -16.01 18.18
C GLU A 58 5.11 -14.68 17.84
N MET A 59 4.04 -14.70 17.01
CA MET A 59 3.24 -13.49 16.74
C MET A 59 2.58 -12.99 18.02
N ASP A 60 2.07 -13.91 18.88
CA ASP A 60 1.47 -13.58 20.17
C ASP A 60 2.49 -12.94 21.11
N ASP A 61 3.72 -13.44 21.13
CA ASP A 61 4.81 -12.90 21.93
C ASP A 61 5.24 -11.52 21.43
N LEU A 62 5.40 -11.33 20.11
CA LEU A 62 5.66 -10.03 19.52
C LEU A 62 4.55 -9.02 19.86
N ALA A 63 3.28 -9.45 19.85
CA ALA A 63 2.15 -8.61 20.26
C ALA A 63 2.21 -8.26 21.75
N LYS A 64 2.53 -9.22 22.64
CA LYS A 64 2.66 -9.00 24.10
C LYS A 64 3.85 -8.11 24.48
N LEU A 65 4.91 -8.12 23.69
CA LEU A 65 6.11 -7.34 23.96
C LEU A 65 6.07 -5.97 23.25
N GLY A 66 5.34 -5.86 22.14
CA GLY A 66 5.26 -4.68 21.29
C GLY A 66 3.92 -3.95 21.34
N THR A 67 3.53 -3.39 20.21
CA THR A 67 2.25 -2.72 19.99
C THR A 67 1.38 -3.58 19.06
N TYR A 68 0.21 -3.97 19.54
CA TYR A 68 -0.83 -4.64 18.75
C TYR A 68 -1.90 -3.64 18.33
N PHE A 69 -2.17 -3.56 17.02
CA PHE A 69 -3.22 -2.71 16.47
C PHE A 69 -4.47 -3.54 16.23
N ASN A 70 -5.41 -3.51 17.15
CA ASN A 70 -6.63 -4.33 17.07
C ASN A 70 -7.65 -3.82 16.02
N ASN A 71 -7.39 -2.67 15.40
CA ASN A 71 -8.20 -2.06 14.35
C ASN A 71 -7.36 -1.68 13.12
N ALA A 72 -6.55 -2.62 12.64
CA ALA A 72 -5.77 -2.45 11.43
C ALA A 72 -6.60 -2.81 10.20
N ILE A 73 -6.58 -1.93 9.19
CA ILE A 73 -7.47 -1.96 8.03
C ILE A 73 -6.66 -1.76 6.75
N VAL A 74 -6.94 -2.58 5.75
CA VAL A 74 -6.41 -2.35 4.41
C VAL A 74 -7.37 -1.44 3.63
N THR A 75 -6.82 -0.47 2.93
CA THR A 75 -7.61 0.48 2.13
C THR A 75 -8.27 -0.18 0.94
N THR A 76 -7.67 -1.29 0.46
CA THR A 76 -8.17 -2.10 -0.65
C THR A 76 -8.00 -3.58 -0.33
N PRO A 77 -9.09 -4.38 -0.24
CA PRO A 77 -9.00 -5.80 0.13
C PRO A 77 -8.72 -6.71 -1.08
N ILE A 78 -7.58 -6.51 -1.71
CA ILE A 78 -7.04 -7.38 -2.76
C ILE A 78 -5.52 -7.31 -2.76
N CYS A 79 -4.86 -8.46 -2.81
CA CYS A 79 -3.42 -8.58 -2.63
C CYS A 79 -2.59 -7.63 -3.52
N ALA A 80 -2.88 -7.57 -4.82
CA ALA A 80 -2.11 -6.75 -5.77
C ALA A 80 -2.16 -5.25 -5.43
N ALA A 81 -3.36 -4.67 -5.28
CA ALA A 81 -3.52 -3.25 -4.98
C ALA A 81 -3.10 -2.92 -3.53
N SER A 82 -3.39 -3.79 -2.55
CA SER A 82 -2.92 -3.60 -1.18
C SER A 82 -1.39 -3.59 -1.08
N ARG A 83 -0.71 -4.48 -1.81
CA ARG A 83 0.77 -4.52 -1.86
C ARG A 83 1.35 -3.28 -2.55
N ALA A 84 0.73 -2.80 -3.63
CA ALA A 84 1.08 -1.53 -4.25
C ALA A 84 0.90 -0.35 -3.27
N SER A 85 -0.20 -0.35 -2.51
CA SER A 85 -0.46 0.64 -1.47
C SER A 85 0.59 0.60 -0.34
N ILE A 86 1.03 -0.59 0.08
CA ILE A 86 2.11 -0.77 1.07
C ILE A 86 3.45 -0.28 0.52
N LEU A 87 3.76 -0.52 -0.75
CA LEU A 87 5.01 -0.05 -1.34
C LEU A 87 5.07 1.48 -1.46
N THR A 88 3.96 2.10 -1.83
CA THR A 88 3.90 3.51 -2.26
C THR A 88 3.31 4.48 -1.24
N GLY A 89 2.65 3.99 -0.17
CA GLY A 89 1.94 4.83 0.80
C GLY A 89 0.67 5.49 0.25
N LEU A 90 0.12 4.97 -0.87
CA LEU A 90 -0.98 5.58 -1.62
C LEU A 90 -2.22 4.67 -1.66
N HIS A 91 -3.41 5.27 -1.77
CA HIS A 91 -4.65 4.54 -2.06
C HIS A 91 -4.66 3.92 -3.47
N GLU A 92 -5.44 2.85 -3.70
CA GLU A 92 -5.59 2.23 -5.02
C GLU A 92 -6.00 3.24 -6.08
N ARG A 93 -6.93 4.13 -5.75
CA ARG A 93 -7.42 5.20 -6.61
C ARG A 93 -6.31 6.17 -7.06
N THR A 94 -5.29 6.34 -6.26
CA THR A 94 -4.15 7.22 -6.56
C THR A 94 -3.12 6.51 -7.42
N HIS A 95 -2.61 5.34 -6.98
CA HIS A 95 -1.59 4.62 -7.77
C HIS A 95 -2.18 3.87 -8.97
N ASN A 96 -3.50 3.74 -9.03
CA ASN A 96 -4.27 3.14 -10.13
C ASN A 96 -3.75 1.77 -10.60
N PHE A 97 -3.17 0.98 -9.69
CA PHE A 97 -2.65 -0.35 -9.99
C PHE A 97 -3.58 -1.44 -9.47
N ASN A 98 -4.01 -2.31 -10.37
CA ASN A 98 -4.73 -3.54 -10.09
C ASN A 98 -4.44 -4.61 -11.15
N PHE A 99 -5.15 -5.72 -11.19
CA PHE A 99 -4.88 -6.80 -12.15
C PHE A 99 -5.11 -6.43 -13.62
N GLN A 100 -5.83 -5.35 -13.93
CA GLN A 100 -6.15 -4.92 -15.31
C GLN A 100 -5.24 -3.81 -15.83
N THR A 101 -4.56 -3.07 -14.96
CA THR A 101 -3.87 -1.82 -15.33
C THR A 101 -2.45 -1.98 -15.87
N GLY A 102 -1.96 -3.21 -16.00
CA GLY A 102 -0.58 -3.45 -16.47
C GLY A 102 0.46 -3.24 -15.36
N ASN A 103 1.58 -2.60 -15.66
CA ASN A 103 2.62 -2.31 -14.67
C ASN A 103 2.23 -1.10 -13.84
N ILE A 104 2.62 -1.10 -12.56
CA ILE A 104 2.57 0.13 -11.75
C ILE A 104 3.56 1.15 -12.34
N ARG A 105 3.20 2.42 -12.30
CA ARG A 105 3.99 3.49 -12.89
C ARG A 105 5.26 3.79 -12.09
N ASP A 106 6.32 4.16 -12.80
CA ASP A 106 7.61 4.55 -12.20
C ASP A 106 7.49 5.74 -11.26
N GLU A 107 6.63 6.73 -11.58
CA GLU A 107 6.44 7.92 -10.74
C GLU A 107 5.97 7.61 -9.31
N TYR A 108 5.27 6.50 -9.10
CA TYR A 108 4.91 6.04 -7.76
C TYR A 108 6.03 5.22 -7.13
N MET A 109 6.73 4.41 -7.93
CA MET A 109 7.76 3.50 -7.46
C MET A 109 9.10 4.19 -7.12
N VAL A 110 9.38 5.36 -7.71
CA VAL A 110 10.56 6.17 -7.34
C VAL A 110 10.53 6.62 -5.87
N ASN A 111 9.35 6.73 -5.29
CA ASN A 111 9.14 7.05 -3.88
C ASN A 111 8.70 5.83 -3.06
N SER A 112 8.87 4.60 -3.51
CA SER A 112 8.53 3.42 -2.70
C SER A 112 9.45 3.30 -1.50
N TYR A 113 8.95 2.75 -0.37
CA TYR A 113 9.74 2.68 0.85
C TYR A 113 11.07 1.92 0.70
N PRO A 114 11.15 0.79 -0.02
CA PRO A 114 12.42 0.07 -0.14
C PRO A 114 13.46 0.88 -0.92
N ARG A 115 13.03 1.59 -1.97
CA ARG A 115 13.92 2.47 -2.72
C ARG A 115 14.44 3.63 -1.88
N LEU A 116 13.56 4.29 -1.12
CA LEU A 116 13.95 5.36 -0.19
C LEU A 116 14.95 4.87 0.86
N LEU A 117 14.75 3.67 1.40
CA LEU A 117 15.69 3.07 2.35
C LEU A 117 17.05 2.78 1.71
N LYS A 118 17.07 2.15 0.53
CA LYS A 118 18.28 1.85 -0.22
C LYS A 118 19.08 3.12 -0.52
N GLU A 119 18.42 4.17 -1.01
CA GLU A 119 19.04 5.47 -1.30
C GLU A 119 19.55 6.20 -0.03
N ASN A 120 19.05 5.82 1.16
CA ASN A 120 19.44 6.40 2.45
C ASN A 120 20.31 5.48 3.32
N GLY A 121 21.00 4.53 2.69
CA GLY A 121 22.09 3.77 3.29
C GLY A 121 21.67 2.48 4.00
N TYR A 122 20.43 2.02 3.85
CA TYR A 122 20.02 0.68 4.25
C TYR A 122 20.46 -0.35 3.21
N HIS A 123 20.80 -1.55 3.66
CA HIS A 123 20.87 -2.72 2.80
C HIS A 123 19.50 -3.38 2.72
N THR A 124 18.92 -3.48 1.51
CA THR A 124 17.52 -3.86 1.34
C THR A 124 17.36 -5.26 0.77
N GLY A 125 16.52 -6.09 1.40
CA GLY A 125 16.21 -7.44 0.97
C GLY A 125 14.72 -7.67 0.73
N PHE A 126 14.38 -8.53 -0.26
CA PHE A 126 13.01 -8.96 -0.50
C PHE A 126 12.95 -10.44 -0.89
N PHE A 127 12.13 -11.23 -0.18
CA PHE A 127 11.91 -12.64 -0.52
C PHE A 127 10.42 -13.01 -0.41
N GLY A 128 9.91 -13.67 -1.46
CA GLY A 128 8.55 -14.18 -1.52
C GLY A 128 7.67 -13.55 -2.60
N LYS A 129 6.37 -13.48 -2.35
CA LYS A 129 5.39 -12.96 -3.30
C LYS A 129 5.45 -11.42 -3.37
N TYR A 130 5.94 -10.89 -4.48
CA TYR A 130 5.92 -9.44 -4.71
C TYR A 130 4.51 -8.94 -5.02
N GLY A 131 3.82 -9.59 -5.95
CA GLY A 131 2.41 -9.37 -6.24
C GLY A 131 2.07 -8.06 -6.96
N VAL A 132 3.07 -7.26 -7.28
CA VAL A 132 2.95 -6.00 -8.04
C VAL A 132 3.72 -6.15 -9.36
N ARG A 133 3.11 -5.74 -10.47
CA ARG A 133 3.81 -5.77 -11.76
C ARG A 133 4.75 -4.58 -11.87
N TYR A 134 6.02 -4.84 -11.63
CA TYR A 134 7.10 -3.87 -11.73
C TYR A 134 8.39 -4.61 -12.10
N SER A 135 9.12 -4.14 -13.12
CA SER A 135 10.31 -4.82 -13.64
C SER A 135 11.59 -4.50 -12.87
N ASP A 136 11.72 -3.28 -12.35
CA ASP A 136 12.97 -2.73 -11.85
C ASP A 136 13.14 -2.99 -10.35
N LEU A 137 13.12 -4.28 -9.95
CA LEU A 137 13.28 -4.69 -8.55
C LEU A 137 14.69 -4.40 -8.03
N ASP A 138 15.69 -4.40 -8.88
CA ASP A 138 17.07 -4.00 -8.57
C ASP A 138 17.20 -2.54 -8.12
N LYS A 139 16.29 -1.66 -8.55
CA LYS A 139 16.20 -0.29 -8.04
C LYS A 139 15.62 -0.23 -6.63
N GLN A 140 14.84 -1.26 -6.23
CA GLN A 140 14.15 -1.33 -4.95
C GLN A 140 14.99 -2.05 -3.89
N PHE A 141 15.66 -3.15 -4.30
CA PHE A 141 16.32 -4.07 -3.38
C PHE A 141 17.75 -4.36 -3.81
N ASP A 142 18.64 -4.59 -2.84
CA ASP A 142 20.00 -5.04 -3.07
C ASP A 142 20.03 -6.56 -3.29
N GLU A 143 19.24 -7.29 -2.51
CA GLU A 143 19.07 -8.74 -2.64
C GLU A 143 17.59 -9.06 -2.76
N TYR A 144 17.21 -9.85 -3.77
CA TYR A 144 15.79 -10.22 -3.89
C TYR A 144 15.58 -11.53 -4.65
N GLU A 145 14.52 -12.21 -4.28
CA GLU A 145 13.93 -13.29 -5.07
C GLU A 145 12.40 -13.20 -4.97
N SER A 146 11.76 -12.89 -6.11
CA SER A 146 10.30 -12.83 -6.19
C SER A 146 9.73 -14.16 -6.70
N TYR A 147 8.85 -14.76 -5.93
CA TYR A 147 8.16 -16.00 -6.27
C TYR A 147 6.80 -16.08 -5.56
N ASP A 148 5.91 -16.86 -6.12
CA ASP A 148 4.60 -17.17 -5.55
C ASP A 148 4.32 -18.67 -5.78
N ARG A 149 3.14 -19.13 -5.40
CA ARG A 149 2.62 -20.47 -5.69
C ARG A 149 2.73 -20.76 -7.19
N ASN A 150 3.09 -21.96 -7.54
CA ASN A 150 3.20 -22.37 -8.93
C ASN A 150 1.85 -22.88 -9.46
N ASN A 151 1.12 -22.02 -10.13
CA ASN A 151 -0.22 -22.29 -10.66
C ASN A 151 -0.27 -23.35 -11.81
N ARG A 152 0.89 -23.80 -12.30
CA ARG A 152 0.95 -24.91 -13.29
C ARG A 152 0.59 -26.24 -12.66
N PHE A 153 0.82 -26.39 -11.34
CA PHE A 153 0.44 -27.58 -10.59
C PHE A 153 -0.96 -27.40 -10.01
N LYS A 154 -1.76 -28.47 -10.11
CA LYS A 154 -3.12 -28.52 -9.57
C LYS A 154 -3.20 -29.36 -8.28
N ASP A 155 -2.13 -29.45 -7.56
CA ASP A 155 -1.96 -30.19 -6.32
C ASP A 155 -0.94 -29.49 -5.39
N ARG A 156 -0.53 -30.17 -4.31
CA ARG A 156 0.43 -29.64 -3.33
C ARG A 156 1.74 -29.12 -3.93
N ARG A 157 2.14 -29.58 -5.12
CA ARG A 157 3.37 -29.11 -5.79
C ARG A 157 3.30 -27.62 -6.13
N GLY A 158 2.13 -27.00 -6.14
CA GLY A 158 2.00 -25.55 -6.23
C GLY A 158 2.68 -24.80 -5.08
N TYR A 159 2.75 -25.42 -3.90
CA TYR A 159 3.46 -24.93 -2.72
C TYR A 159 4.80 -25.63 -2.45
N TYR A 160 5.09 -26.76 -3.12
CA TYR A 160 6.29 -27.57 -2.94
C TYR A 160 7.04 -27.71 -4.28
N TYR A 161 7.75 -26.65 -4.68
CA TYR A 161 8.55 -26.65 -5.91
C TYR A 161 9.92 -25.99 -5.76
N LYS A 162 10.21 -25.50 -4.56
CA LYS A 162 11.52 -24.94 -4.19
C LYS A 162 12.30 -25.96 -3.38
N THR A 163 13.63 -25.90 -3.47
CA THR A 163 14.53 -26.83 -2.79
C THR A 163 15.47 -26.13 -1.83
N ILE A 164 15.75 -26.79 -0.71
CA ILE A 164 16.84 -26.47 0.22
C ILE A 164 17.67 -27.75 0.36
N ASP A 165 18.96 -27.70 0.13
CA ASP A 165 19.88 -28.84 0.21
C ASP A 165 19.39 -30.09 -0.54
N ASN A 166 18.84 -29.90 -1.75
CA ASN A 166 18.20 -30.90 -2.62
C ASN A 166 16.83 -31.45 -2.12
N ASP A 167 16.34 -31.06 -0.97
CA ASP A 167 15.02 -31.43 -0.50
C ASP A 167 13.96 -30.44 -0.97
N THR A 168 12.86 -30.96 -1.53
CA THR A 168 11.70 -30.12 -1.90
C THR A 168 10.95 -29.72 -0.64
N VAL A 169 10.87 -28.43 -0.38
CA VAL A 169 10.27 -27.88 0.84
C VAL A 169 9.04 -27.03 0.53
N HIS A 170 8.23 -26.83 1.54
CA HIS A 170 7.10 -25.89 1.46
C HIS A 170 7.61 -24.46 1.25
N LEU A 171 6.88 -23.68 0.46
CA LEU A 171 7.24 -22.32 0.08
C LEU A 171 7.43 -21.40 1.29
N THR A 172 6.67 -21.59 2.36
CA THR A 172 6.82 -20.85 3.63
C THR A 172 8.19 -21.11 4.26
N ARG A 173 8.62 -22.39 4.34
CA ARG A 173 9.95 -22.76 4.83
C ARG A 173 11.07 -22.18 3.97
N TYR A 174 10.90 -22.20 2.65
CA TYR A 174 11.86 -21.61 1.72
C TYR A 174 12.04 -20.11 1.97
N THR A 175 10.91 -19.39 2.16
CA THR A 175 10.93 -17.95 2.46
C THR A 175 11.61 -17.67 3.81
N GLY A 176 11.33 -18.48 4.84
CA GLY A 176 12.01 -18.40 6.14
C GLY A 176 13.52 -18.64 6.03
N GLN A 177 13.94 -19.64 5.23
CA GLN A 177 15.37 -19.92 5.01
C GLN A 177 16.07 -18.75 4.31
N LYS A 178 15.44 -18.14 3.30
CA LYS A 178 15.99 -16.93 2.64
C LYS A 178 16.20 -15.78 3.62
N ALA A 179 15.30 -15.62 4.58
CA ALA A 179 15.47 -14.62 5.64
C ALA A 179 16.66 -14.93 6.53
N ILE A 180 16.84 -16.21 6.91
CA ILE A 180 17.96 -16.67 7.73
C ILE A 180 19.30 -16.45 7.00
N ASP A 181 19.35 -16.80 5.71
CA ASP A 181 20.54 -16.61 4.87
C ASP A 181 20.90 -15.12 4.74
N PHE A 182 19.90 -14.27 4.49
CA PHE A 182 20.08 -12.82 4.43
C PHE A 182 20.63 -12.25 5.75
N ILE A 183 20.06 -12.64 6.90
CA ILE A 183 20.53 -12.20 8.21
C ILE A 183 21.96 -12.70 8.46
N GLU A 184 22.28 -13.94 8.09
CA GLU A 184 23.62 -14.50 8.25
C GLU A 184 24.67 -13.70 7.47
N LEU A 185 24.38 -13.39 6.20
CA LEU A 185 25.29 -12.66 5.31
C LEU A 185 25.46 -11.19 5.73
N ASN A 186 24.43 -10.59 6.31
CA ASN A 186 24.41 -9.15 6.62
C ASN A 186 24.65 -8.83 8.10
N ALA A 187 24.82 -9.84 8.96
CA ALA A 187 24.99 -9.66 10.41
C ALA A 187 26.24 -8.86 10.81
N SER A 188 27.28 -8.86 9.98
CA SER A 188 28.54 -8.11 10.22
C SER A 188 28.64 -6.82 9.40
N ASN A 189 27.62 -6.44 8.65
CA ASN A 189 27.62 -5.22 7.90
C ASN A 189 27.50 -4.00 8.82
N GLU A 190 28.24 -2.95 8.52
CA GLU A 190 28.12 -1.66 9.23
C GLU A 190 26.81 -0.94 8.90
N LYS A 191 26.15 -1.29 7.79
CA LYS A 191 24.88 -0.71 7.36
C LYS A 191 23.70 -1.44 8.00
N PRO A 192 22.71 -0.72 8.50
CA PRO A 192 21.44 -1.34 8.90
C PRO A 192 20.75 -1.96 7.69
N PHE A 193 19.97 -3.01 7.90
CA PHE A 193 19.19 -3.63 6.84
C PHE A 193 17.68 -3.42 6.99
N CYS A 194 16.97 -3.47 5.85
CA CYS A 194 15.53 -3.63 5.80
C CYS A 194 15.18 -4.87 4.98
N LEU A 195 14.66 -5.89 5.65
CA LEU A 195 14.25 -7.15 5.05
C LEU A 195 12.73 -7.22 4.95
N SER A 196 12.20 -7.32 3.72
CA SER A 196 10.79 -7.50 3.42
C SER A 196 10.51 -8.95 3.09
N LEU A 197 9.79 -9.65 3.95
CA LEU A 197 9.39 -11.04 3.77
C LEU A 197 7.91 -11.11 3.41
N SER A 198 7.58 -11.76 2.32
CA SER A 198 6.23 -11.83 1.80
C SER A 198 5.79 -13.28 1.59
N PHE A 199 5.17 -13.85 2.61
CA PHE A 199 4.68 -15.22 2.55
C PHE A 199 3.45 -15.35 1.66
N SER A 200 3.39 -16.39 0.79
CA SER A 200 2.18 -16.73 0.05
C SER A 200 1.13 -17.42 0.93
N ALA A 201 1.51 -17.92 2.11
CA ALA A 201 0.60 -18.47 3.10
C ALA A 201 -0.13 -17.33 3.87
N PRO A 202 -1.39 -17.54 4.26
CA PRO A 202 -2.24 -18.71 4.09
C PRO A 202 -3.15 -18.72 2.84
N HIS A 203 -2.79 -18.07 1.75
CA HIS A 203 -3.61 -18.01 0.53
C HIS A 203 -3.89 -19.42 -0.03
N ALA A 204 -5.14 -19.71 -0.35
CA ALA A 204 -5.52 -20.98 -0.98
C ALA A 204 -4.90 -21.16 -2.37
N HIS A 205 -4.68 -22.41 -2.78
CA HIS A 205 -4.22 -22.75 -4.12
C HIS A 205 -5.42 -23.09 -5.02
N ASP A 206 -6.05 -22.06 -5.57
CA ASP A 206 -7.31 -22.15 -6.32
C ASP A 206 -7.37 -23.24 -7.41
N PRO A 207 -6.27 -23.54 -8.16
CA PRO A 207 -6.29 -24.59 -9.18
C PRO A 207 -6.45 -26.02 -8.64
N ALA A 208 -6.20 -26.25 -7.35
CA ALA A 208 -6.21 -27.56 -6.73
C ALA A 208 -7.58 -27.92 -6.14
N GLU A 209 -7.92 -29.20 -6.12
CA GLU A 209 -9.09 -29.72 -5.42
C GLU A 209 -8.94 -29.52 -3.91
N ASP A 210 -7.79 -29.96 -3.35
CA ASP A 210 -7.36 -29.62 -2.01
C ASP A 210 -6.78 -28.21 -2.03
N GLN A 211 -7.52 -27.26 -1.53
CA GLN A 211 -7.22 -25.83 -1.67
C GLN A 211 -6.06 -25.34 -0.79
N TYR A 212 -5.74 -26.03 0.31
CA TYR A 212 -4.75 -25.62 1.28
C TYR A 212 -3.66 -26.67 1.47
N PHE A 213 -2.43 -26.25 1.33
CA PHE A 213 -1.24 -27.09 1.51
C PHE A 213 -0.32 -26.41 2.54
N TRP A 214 0.04 -27.15 3.58
CA TRP A 214 0.82 -26.67 4.72
C TRP A 214 2.13 -27.44 4.87
N GLN A 215 3.02 -26.94 5.72
CA GLN A 215 4.26 -27.63 6.10
C GLN A 215 3.97 -28.89 6.90
N THR A 216 4.75 -29.95 6.68
CA THR A 216 4.55 -31.25 7.35
C THR A 216 4.67 -31.18 8.87
N GLU A 217 5.42 -30.20 9.41
CA GLU A 217 5.50 -29.93 10.84
C GLU A 217 4.13 -29.59 11.46
N MET A 218 3.16 -29.17 10.64
CA MET A 218 1.80 -28.83 11.09
C MET A 218 0.78 -29.98 10.90
N ASP A 219 1.18 -31.16 10.44
CA ASP A 219 0.26 -32.27 10.14
C ASP A 219 -0.61 -32.66 11.33
N GLN A 220 -0.02 -32.75 12.53
CA GLN A 220 -0.72 -33.17 13.74
C GLN A 220 -1.61 -32.07 14.35
N MET A 221 -1.38 -30.79 13.97
CA MET A 221 -2.17 -29.69 14.47
C MET A 221 -3.64 -29.84 14.06
N LEU A 222 -4.58 -29.74 15.01
CA LEU A 222 -6.02 -29.88 14.80
C LEU A 222 -6.50 -31.23 14.24
N GLU A 223 -5.67 -32.28 14.22
CA GLU A 223 -6.02 -33.59 13.65
C GLU A 223 -7.34 -34.11 14.24
N ASN A 224 -7.40 -34.16 15.58
CA ASN A 224 -8.54 -34.68 16.35
C ASN A 224 -9.52 -33.59 16.81
N THR A 225 -9.44 -32.37 16.25
CA THR A 225 -10.27 -31.23 16.62
C THR A 225 -11.36 -31.00 15.61
N THR A 226 -12.62 -30.93 16.04
CA THR A 226 -13.71 -30.44 15.21
C THR A 226 -13.86 -28.94 15.40
N LEU A 227 -13.66 -28.17 14.33
CA LEU A 227 -13.84 -26.73 14.34
C LEU A 227 -15.35 -26.37 14.32
N PRO A 228 -15.77 -25.33 15.05
CA PRO A 228 -17.16 -24.89 15.03
C PRO A 228 -17.59 -24.41 13.63
N ALA A 229 -18.87 -24.57 13.32
CA ALA A 229 -19.44 -24.02 12.09
C ALA A 229 -19.19 -22.50 12.00
N PRO A 230 -19.14 -21.94 10.77
CA PRO A 230 -18.86 -20.51 10.61
C PRO A 230 -19.98 -19.67 11.25
N LYS A 231 -19.61 -18.64 11.98
CA LYS A 231 -20.56 -17.63 12.42
C LYS A 231 -21.23 -17.02 11.18
N LEU A 232 -22.54 -16.76 11.24
CA LEU A 232 -23.29 -16.23 10.09
C LEU A 232 -23.29 -17.15 8.84
N GLY A 233 -23.14 -18.48 9.01
CA GLY A 233 -23.15 -19.46 7.91
C GLY A 233 -24.56 -19.81 7.42
N ASP A 234 -25.63 -19.48 8.13
CA ASP A 234 -27.00 -19.81 7.78
C ASP A 234 -27.49 -19.10 6.51
N ASP A 235 -28.41 -19.71 5.78
CA ASP A 235 -29.03 -19.19 4.55
C ASP A 235 -29.57 -17.76 4.67
N LYS A 236 -30.13 -17.40 5.84
CA LYS A 236 -30.67 -16.06 6.08
C LYS A 236 -29.64 -14.94 5.91
N TYR A 237 -28.37 -15.20 6.24
CA TYR A 237 -27.29 -14.23 6.08
C TYR A 237 -26.80 -14.13 4.64
N PHE A 238 -26.83 -15.23 3.91
CA PHE A 238 -26.54 -15.25 2.49
C PHE A 238 -27.65 -14.53 1.70
N LEU A 239 -28.90 -14.88 1.94
CA LEU A 239 -30.06 -14.31 1.25
C LEU A 239 -30.25 -12.81 1.54
N ALA A 240 -29.72 -12.32 2.66
CA ALA A 240 -29.73 -10.88 2.99
C ALA A 240 -28.74 -10.05 2.16
N GLN A 241 -27.79 -10.69 1.44
CA GLN A 241 -26.82 -9.98 0.63
C GLN A 241 -27.45 -9.45 -0.68
N PRO A 242 -26.94 -8.34 -1.26
CA PRO A 242 -27.32 -7.90 -2.59
C PRO A 242 -27.14 -9.01 -3.63
N LYS A 243 -28.00 -9.02 -4.67
CA LYS A 243 -27.95 -10.03 -5.73
C LYS A 243 -26.55 -10.11 -6.37
N ILE A 244 -25.94 -8.96 -6.69
CA ILE A 244 -24.60 -8.87 -7.29
C ILE A 244 -23.50 -9.55 -6.44
N VAL A 245 -23.67 -9.60 -5.11
CA VAL A 245 -22.76 -10.29 -4.19
C VAL A 245 -23.07 -11.78 -4.12
N ARG A 246 -24.35 -12.16 -4.09
CA ARG A 246 -24.79 -13.57 -4.03
C ARG A 246 -24.40 -14.36 -5.28
N GLU A 247 -24.38 -13.71 -6.42
CA GLU A 247 -24.01 -14.30 -7.72
C GLU A 247 -22.53 -14.10 -8.05
N GLY A 248 -21.76 -13.48 -7.14
CA GLY A 248 -20.36 -13.12 -7.33
C GLY A 248 -19.36 -14.25 -7.03
N PHE A 249 -18.08 -13.96 -7.29
CA PHE A 249 -16.99 -14.92 -7.19
C PHE A 249 -16.74 -15.42 -5.75
N ASN A 250 -17.09 -14.63 -4.73
CA ASN A 250 -17.06 -15.06 -3.32
C ASN A 250 -17.96 -16.28 -3.06
N ARG A 251 -19.13 -16.33 -3.71
CA ARG A 251 -20.03 -17.48 -3.63
C ARG A 251 -19.47 -18.70 -4.33
N LEU A 252 -18.91 -18.52 -5.53
CA LEU A 252 -18.26 -19.61 -6.26
C LEU A 252 -17.10 -20.21 -5.45
N ARG A 253 -16.25 -19.37 -4.88
CA ARG A 253 -15.14 -19.84 -4.02
C ARG A 253 -15.61 -20.57 -2.77
N TRP A 254 -16.76 -20.17 -2.21
CA TRP A 254 -17.36 -20.88 -1.08
C TRP A 254 -17.74 -22.33 -1.46
N THR A 255 -18.26 -22.58 -2.67
CA THR A 255 -18.56 -23.94 -3.13
C THR A 255 -17.31 -24.81 -3.27
N TRP A 256 -16.16 -24.21 -3.49
CA TRP A 256 -14.90 -24.95 -3.54
C TRP A 256 -14.39 -25.37 -2.16
N ARG A 257 -14.70 -24.60 -1.11
CA ARG A 257 -14.02 -24.69 0.20
C ARG A 257 -14.92 -25.01 1.38
N TYR A 258 -16.17 -24.58 1.36
CA TYR A 258 -16.97 -24.49 2.59
C TYR A 258 -18.42 -24.96 2.42
N ASP A 259 -18.85 -25.48 1.29
CA ASP A 259 -20.24 -25.81 0.99
C ASP A 259 -20.77 -27.06 1.72
N ASN A 260 -19.88 -27.83 2.31
CA ASN A 260 -20.23 -28.95 3.17
C ASN A 260 -19.28 -29.04 4.38
N PRO A 261 -19.66 -29.79 5.43
CA PRO A 261 -18.86 -29.87 6.66
C PRO A 261 -17.46 -30.43 6.46
N GLU A 262 -17.25 -31.38 5.58
CA GLU A 262 -15.96 -32.01 5.32
C GLU A 262 -14.98 -31.01 4.68
N LYS A 263 -15.39 -30.34 3.59
CA LYS A 263 -14.60 -29.28 2.95
C LYS A 263 -14.31 -28.13 3.91
N TYR A 264 -15.31 -27.75 4.74
CA TYR A 264 -15.14 -26.69 5.73
C TYR A 264 -14.05 -27.04 6.75
N GLN A 265 -14.11 -28.26 7.31
CA GLN A 265 -13.10 -28.72 8.28
C GLN A 265 -11.72 -28.78 7.63
N HIS A 266 -11.60 -29.37 6.45
CA HIS A 266 -10.34 -29.47 5.73
C HIS A 266 -9.75 -28.10 5.43
N SER A 267 -10.51 -27.21 4.81
CA SER A 267 -10.04 -25.89 4.39
C SER A 267 -9.69 -24.99 5.56
N LEU A 268 -10.51 -24.96 6.61
CA LEU A 268 -10.25 -24.11 7.77
C LEU A 268 -9.06 -24.60 8.61
N LYS A 269 -8.92 -25.91 8.80
CA LYS A 269 -7.73 -26.50 9.43
C LYS A 269 -6.47 -26.20 8.62
N GLY A 270 -6.54 -26.35 7.29
CA GLY A 270 -5.44 -26.03 6.38
C GLY A 270 -5.03 -24.55 6.46
N TYR A 271 -6.00 -23.65 6.48
CA TYR A 271 -5.76 -22.22 6.66
C TYR A 271 -5.02 -21.91 7.97
N TYR A 272 -5.44 -22.48 9.10
CA TYR A 272 -4.76 -22.27 10.38
C TYR A 272 -3.37 -22.93 10.42
N ARG A 273 -3.22 -24.14 9.87
CA ARG A 273 -1.92 -24.83 9.75
C ARG A 273 -0.91 -24.00 8.95
N MET A 274 -1.34 -23.36 7.87
CA MET A 274 -0.47 -22.51 7.05
C MET A 274 -0.01 -21.26 7.82
N ILE A 275 -0.89 -20.65 8.63
CA ILE A 275 -0.52 -19.52 9.51
C ILE A 275 0.49 -19.97 10.57
N SER A 276 0.23 -21.10 11.22
CA SER A 276 1.15 -21.65 12.22
C SER A 276 2.51 -22.04 11.62
N GLY A 277 2.52 -22.45 10.36
CA GLY A 277 3.76 -22.64 9.60
C GLY A 277 4.55 -21.33 9.40
N VAL A 278 3.88 -20.21 9.14
CA VAL A 278 4.55 -18.89 9.09
C VAL A 278 5.10 -18.51 10.47
N ASP A 279 4.33 -18.75 11.53
CA ASP A 279 4.78 -18.47 12.90
C ASP A 279 6.04 -19.27 13.28
N LEU A 280 6.13 -20.52 12.84
CA LEU A 280 7.35 -21.35 13.01
C LEU A 280 8.57 -20.71 12.32
N GLU A 281 8.40 -20.12 11.14
CA GLU A 281 9.52 -19.44 10.47
C GLU A 281 9.88 -18.12 11.17
N ILE A 282 8.91 -17.39 11.74
CA ILE A 282 9.17 -16.22 12.59
C ILE A 282 10.03 -16.61 13.79
N LYS A 283 9.75 -17.77 14.43
CA LYS A 283 10.59 -18.31 15.51
C LYS A 283 12.05 -18.43 15.07
N LYS A 284 12.30 -19.12 13.97
CA LYS A 284 13.66 -19.35 13.46
C LYS A 284 14.38 -18.04 13.13
N ILE A 285 13.66 -17.05 12.58
CA ILE A 285 14.20 -15.71 12.31
C ILE A 285 14.60 -15.01 13.61
N ARG A 286 13.73 -15.01 14.63
CA ARG A 286 14.03 -14.42 15.94
C ARG A 286 15.22 -15.11 16.63
N GLU A 287 15.29 -16.43 16.57
CA GLU A 287 16.44 -17.20 17.07
C GLU A 287 17.75 -16.84 16.34
N LYS A 288 17.70 -16.65 15.01
CA LYS A 288 18.85 -16.21 14.21
C LYS A 288 19.31 -14.79 14.60
N LEU A 289 18.39 -13.85 14.74
CA LEU A 289 18.69 -12.48 15.18
C LEU A 289 19.39 -12.50 16.56
N LYS A 290 18.86 -13.28 17.51
CA LYS A 290 19.45 -13.44 18.84
C LYS A 290 20.85 -14.06 18.79
N ALA A 291 21.03 -15.11 17.98
CA ALA A 291 22.33 -15.75 17.80
C ALA A 291 23.41 -14.82 17.19
N LYS A 292 22.98 -13.80 16.44
CA LYS A 292 23.84 -12.77 15.84
C LYS A 292 23.97 -11.50 16.69
N GLY A 293 23.27 -11.41 17.84
CA GLY A 293 23.25 -10.22 18.69
C GLY A 293 22.53 -9.02 18.09
N LEU A 294 21.62 -9.26 17.13
CA LEU A 294 20.88 -8.21 16.40
C LEU A 294 19.48 -7.95 16.97
N ASP A 295 19.01 -8.82 17.87
CA ASP A 295 17.64 -8.80 18.39
C ASP A 295 17.31 -7.53 19.20
N GLN A 296 18.31 -6.86 19.80
CA GLN A 296 18.10 -5.64 20.59
C GLN A 296 17.98 -4.37 19.74
N ASN A 297 18.35 -4.43 18.45
CA ASN A 297 18.25 -3.31 17.52
C ASN A 297 17.56 -3.68 16.19
N THR A 298 16.65 -4.67 16.24
CA THR A 298 15.84 -5.08 15.08
C THR A 298 14.36 -4.91 15.36
N VAL A 299 13.69 -4.04 14.62
CA VAL A 299 12.23 -3.85 14.66
C VAL A 299 11.57 -4.89 13.78
N ILE A 300 10.53 -5.55 14.28
CA ILE A 300 9.74 -6.53 13.54
C ILE A 300 8.31 -6.02 13.37
N ILE A 301 7.85 -5.92 12.12
CA ILE A 301 6.49 -5.55 11.75
C ILE A 301 5.83 -6.76 11.11
N VAL A 302 4.69 -7.21 11.63
CA VAL A 302 3.90 -8.32 11.07
C VAL A 302 2.53 -7.79 10.64
N MET A 303 2.14 -8.06 9.39
CA MET A 303 0.86 -7.62 8.83
C MET A 303 0.29 -8.63 7.81
N GLY A 304 -1.05 -8.69 7.69
CA GLY A 304 -1.73 -9.31 6.54
C GLY A 304 -1.94 -8.32 5.40
N ASP A 305 -1.89 -8.77 4.15
CA ASP A 305 -2.14 -7.91 2.98
C ASP A 305 -3.62 -7.63 2.73
N ASN A 306 -4.50 -8.53 3.13
CA ASN A 306 -5.95 -8.39 3.22
C ASN A 306 -6.55 -9.48 4.12
N GLY A 307 -7.79 -9.26 4.59
CA GLY A 307 -8.56 -10.26 5.29
C GLY A 307 -9.21 -11.28 4.35
N TYR A 308 -10.06 -12.16 4.90
CA TYR A 308 -10.64 -13.27 4.16
C TYR A 308 -11.97 -13.75 4.77
N PHE A 309 -12.96 -14.12 3.95
CA PHE A 309 -14.16 -14.83 4.38
C PHE A 309 -13.87 -16.32 4.55
N LEU A 310 -14.20 -16.87 5.71
CA LEU A 310 -13.99 -18.27 6.08
C LEU A 310 -15.32 -19.02 6.23
N GLY A 311 -16.27 -18.77 5.33
CA GLY A 311 -17.59 -19.39 5.30
C GLY A 311 -18.73 -18.52 5.84
N GLU A 312 -18.45 -17.38 6.44
CA GLU A 312 -19.48 -16.43 6.87
C GLU A 312 -20.29 -15.96 5.65
N ARG A 313 -21.61 -15.80 5.82
CA ARG A 313 -22.56 -15.43 4.75
C ARG A 313 -22.50 -16.34 3.53
N GLN A 314 -22.00 -17.60 3.72
CA GLN A 314 -21.73 -18.57 2.65
C GLN A 314 -20.84 -17.98 1.54
N MET A 315 -19.75 -17.30 1.97
CA MET A 315 -18.75 -16.69 1.10
C MET A 315 -17.34 -17.16 1.46
N ALA A 316 -16.45 -17.09 0.48
CA ALA A 316 -15.02 -17.28 0.62
C ALA A 316 -14.27 -16.25 -0.23
N GLY A 317 -13.10 -15.84 0.23
CA GLY A 317 -12.29 -14.83 -0.49
C GLY A 317 -12.33 -13.46 0.17
N LYS A 318 -12.05 -12.46 -0.61
CA LYS A 318 -11.82 -11.07 -0.21
C LYS A 318 -12.65 -10.11 -1.07
N TRP A 319 -12.20 -8.91 -1.32
CA TRP A 319 -12.77 -7.88 -2.21
C TRP A 319 -13.91 -7.04 -1.62
N LEU A 320 -14.81 -7.63 -0.83
CA LEU A 320 -15.96 -6.94 -0.27
C LEU A 320 -15.57 -6.03 0.91
N MET A 321 -16.35 -4.99 1.18
CA MET A 321 -16.05 -3.97 2.19
C MET A 321 -16.32 -4.38 3.65
N TYR A 322 -16.65 -5.65 3.92
CA TYR A 322 -16.85 -6.16 5.29
C TYR A 322 -15.54 -6.31 6.06
N ASP A 323 -15.60 -6.19 7.38
CA ASP A 323 -14.43 -6.34 8.27
C ASP A 323 -13.69 -7.68 8.08
N ASN A 324 -14.41 -8.75 7.69
CA ASN A 324 -13.79 -10.03 7.32
C ASN A 324 -12.73 -9.88 6.22
N SER A 325 -12.94 -8.97 5.30
CA SER A 325 -12.10 -8.75 4.12
C SER A 325 -11.07 -7.63 4.29
N ILE A 326 -11.44 -6.57 5.03
CA ILE A 326 -10.60 -5.38 5.14
C ILE A 326 -9.74 -5.33 6.41
N ARG A 327 -10.05 -6.11 7.46
CA ARG A 327 -9.26 -6.11 8.69
C ARG A 327 -8.22 -7.21 8.70
N VAL A 328 -7.02 -6.84 9.15
CA VAL A 328 -5.83 -7.69 9.17
C VAL A 328 -5.12 -7.61 10.53
N PRO A 329 -4.28 -8.57 10.92
CA PRO A 329 -3.38 -8.39 12.05
C PRO A 329 -2.35 -7.31 11.71
N LEU A 330 -1.96 -6.52 12.70
CA LEU A 330 -0.82 -5.61 12.63
C LEU A 330 -0.13 -5.57 13.99
N ILE A 331 1.14 -5.94 14.00
CA ILE A 331 2.01 -5.94 15.18
C ILE A 331 3.25 -5.13 14.83
N ILE A 332 3.67 -4.25 15.74
CA ILE A 332 4.96 -3.56 15.65
C ILE A 332 5.72 -3.84 16.96
N TYR A 333 6.78 -4.64 16.85
CA TYR A 333 7.71 -4.91 17.92
C TYR A 333 8.98 -4.08 17.71
N ASP A 334 9.24 -3.14 18.61
CA ASP A 334 10.48 -2.37 18.66
C ASP A 334 11.16 -2.66 20.02
N PRO A 335 12.27 -3.42 20.06
CA PRO A 335 12.93 -3.78 21.31
C PRO A 335 13.45 -2.58 22.10
N ARG A 336 13.61 -1.43 21.46
CA ARG A 336 14.05 -0.18 22.09
C ARG A 336 12.89 0.52 22.84
N VAL A 337 11.63 0.11 22.54
CA VAL A 337 10.41 0.61 23.20
C VAL A 337 9.91 -0.44 24.18
N ASN A 338 10.38 -0.37 25.43
CA ASN A 338 10.08 -1.38 26.46
C ASN A 338 8.68 -1.20 27.10
N LYS A 339 7.59 -1.23 26.29
CA LYS A 339 6.21 -1.14 26.81
C LYS A 339 5.18 -1.70 25.83
N HIS A 340 4.59 -2.83 26.22
CA HIS A 340 3.39 -3.34 25.54
C HIS A 340 2.22 -2.34 25.52
N GLN A 341 1.45 -2.35 24.44
CA GLN A 341 0.13 -1.69 24.34
C GLN A 341 -0.75 -2.27 23.24
N ASP A 342 -2.06 -2.18 23.48
CA ASP A 342 -3.08 -2.36 22.45
C ASP A 342 -3.57 -1.00 21.97
N VAL A 343 -3.61 -0.83 20.66
CA VAL A 343 -4.06 0.41 20.01
C VAL A 343 -5.35 0.13 19.25
N SER A 344 -6.40 0.91 19.57
CA SER A 344 -7.72 0.79 18.93
C SER A 344 -7.97 1.81 17.81
N ASP A 345 -7.05 2.75 17.61
CA ASP A 345 -7.11 3.68 16.48
C ASP A 345 -7.02 2.92 15.15
N MET A 346 -7.67 3.46 14.13
CA MET A 346 -7.63 2.88 12.79
C MET A 346 -6.24 3.06 12.17
N ALA A 347 -5.43 1.99 12.19
CA ALA A 347 -4.18 1.91 11.45
C ALA A 347 -4.44 1.35 10.05
N LEU A 348 -3.74 1.86 9.04
CA LEU A 348 -3.93 1.48 7.64
C LEU A 348 -2.69 0.80 7.07
N ASN A 349 -2.88 -0.03 6.03
CA ASN A 349 -1.76 -0.60 5.27
C ASN A 349 -0.85 0.48 4.67
N ILE A 350 -1.40 1.63 4.27
CA ILE A 350 -0.62 2.78 3.76
C ILE A 350 0.19 3.51 4.85
N ASP A 351 -0.05 3.22 6.13
CA ASP A 351 0.73 3.77 7.25
C ASP A 351 2.06 3.02 7.45
N VAL A 352 2.12 1.76 7.00
CA VAL A 352 3.31 0.92 7.18
C VAL A 352 4.54 1.50 6.49
N PRO A 353 4.51 1.93 5.21
CA PRO A 353 5.68 2.55 4.59
C PRO A 353 6.09 3.84 5.31
N SER A 354 5.14 4.69 5.75
CA SER A 354 5.42 5.89 6.53
C SER A 354 6.09 5.56 7.87
N THR A 355 5.72 4.45 8.48
CA THR A 355 6.30 3.95 9.72
C THR A 355 7.72 3.42 9.52
N ILE A 356 7.95 2.67 8.42
CA ILE A 356 9.27 2.12 8.07
C ILE A 356 10.28 3.24 7.80
N VAL A 357 9.91 4.26 7.02
CA VAL A 357 10.83 5.38 6.75
C VAL A 357 11.07 6.25 7.98
N ASP A 358 10.08 6.41 8.87
CA ASP A 358 10.24 7.11 10.15
C ASP A 358 11.23 6.38 11.08
N LEU A 359 11.15 5.04 11.16
CA LEU A 359 12.13 4.21 11.88
C LEU A 359 13.56 4.42 11.36
N ALA A 360 13.70 4.64 10.06
CA ALA A 360 14.98 4.90 9.40
C ALA A 360 15.45 6.36 9.53
N GLY A 361 14.67 7.25 10.16
CA GLY A 361 14.94 8.68 10.25
C GLY A 361 14.79 9.41 8.92
N ILE A 362 14.02 8.84 7.98
CA ILE A 362 13.76 9.42 6.66
C ILE A 362 12.39 10.10 6.68
N LYS A 363 12.32 11.32 6.15
CA LYS A 363 11.05 12.02 6.03
C LYS A 363 10.20 11.40 4.93
N ALA A 364 8.99 11.00 5.27
CA ALA A 364 8.02 10.49 4.30
C ALA A 364 7.76 11.51 3.17
N PRO A 365 7.66 11.08 1.91
CA PRO A 365 7.27 11.94 0.80
C PRO A 365 5.94 12.65 1.08
N LYS A 366 5.82 13.91 0.65
CA LYS A 366 4.57 14.69 0.81
C LYS A 366 3.38 14.06 0.07
N SER A 367 3.68 13.27 -0.94
CA SER A 367 2.72 12.54 -1.75
C SER A 367 2.08 11.36 -1.02
N TRP A 368 2.69 10.84 0.01
CA TRP A 368 2.14 9.71 0.75
C TRP A 368 0.92 10.11 1.57
N GLN A 369 -0.06 9.24 1.58
CA GLN A 369 -1.37 9.45 2.22
C GLN A 369 -1.48 8.75 3.58
N GLY A 370 -0.52 7.86 3.87
CA GLY A 370 -0.37 7.22 5.17
C GLY A 370 0.33 8.10 6.20
N LYS A 371 0.18 7.75 7.47
CA LYS A 371 0.82 8.42 8.62
C LYS A 371 1.74 7.44 9.34
N SER A 372 2.87 7.89 9.88
CA SER A 372 3.69 7.05 10.75
C SER A 372 2.92 6.62 12.00
N LEU A 373 3.03 5.34 12.35
CA LEU A 373 2.49 4.77 13.59
C LEU A 373 3.47 4.89 14.76
N MET A 374 4.73 5.33 14.53
CA MET A 374 5.74 5.42 15.57
C MET A 374 5.39 6.35 16.73
N PRO A 375 4.68 7.49 16.53
CA PRO A 375 4.22 8.30 17.65
C PRO A 375 3.28 7.55 18.61
N LEU A 376 2.44 6.63 18.08
CA LEU A 376 1.63 5.72 18.92
C LEU A 376 2.50 4.67 19.59
N VAL A 377 3.37 3.99 18.84
CA VAL A 377 4.28 2.96 19.35
C VAL A 377 5.14 3.49 20.50
N LYS A 378 5.70 4.69 20.34
CA LYS A 378 6.51 5.38 21.36
C LYS A 378 5.68 6.06 22.46
N LYS A 379 4.35 5.96 22.42
CA LYS A 379 3.41 6.62 23.36
C LYS A 379 3.58 8.14 23.46
N GLN A 380 4.04 8.76 22.39
CA GLN A 380 4.14 10.21 22.26
C GLN A 380 2.78 10.87 22.03
N THR A 381 1.87 10.13 21.39
CA THR A 381 0.46 10.50 21.19
C THR A 381 -0.46 9.37 21.61
N LYS A 382 -1.73 9.70 21.89
CA LYS A 382 -2.77 8.72 22.21
C LYS A 382 -3.63 8.35 21.01
N THR A 383 -3.57 9.13 19.93
CA THR A 383 -4.40 8.97 18.73
C THR A 383 -3.63 9.39 17.48
N ILE A 384 -3.98 8.78 16.36
CA ILE A 384 -3.45 9.15 15.03
C ILE A 384 -4.27 10.29 14.38
N GLU A 385 -5.28 10.82 15.07
CA GLU A 385 -6.19 11.87 14.57
C GLU A 385 -6.82 11.51 13.21
N ARG A 386 -7.43 10.33 13.16
CA ARG A 386 -8.12 9.83 11.99
C ARG A 386 -9.52 9.38 12.39
N ASP A 387 -10.54 10.12 11.97
CA ASP A 387 -11.94 9.85 12.28
C ASP A 387 -12.67 9.06 11.19
N THR A 388 -12.24 9.20 9.94
CA THR A 388 -12.86 8.58 8.76
C THR A 388 -11.79 8.15 7.76
N ILE A 389 -11.93 6.96 7.22
CA ILE A 389 -11.04 6.39 6.20
C ILE A 389 -11.82 6.05 4.94
N LEU A 390 -11.15 6.14 3.79
CA LEU A 390 -11.60 5.58 2.51
C LEU A 390 -11.25 4.09 2.46
N ILE A 391 -12.20 3.27 2.08
CA ILE A 391 -12.02 1.85 1.75
C ILE A 391 -12.59 1.62 0.35
N GLU A 392 -11.88 0.90 -0.51
CA GLU A 392 -12.29 0.75 -1.89
C GLU A 392 -11.78 -0.55 -2.51
N HIS A 393 -12.45 -1.01 -3.55
CA HIS A 393 -12.03 -2.05 -4.45
C HIS A 393 -12.53 -1.65 -5.84
N ILE A 394 -11.66 -1.11 -6.66
CA ILE A 394 -12.06 -0.50 -7.94
C ILE A 394 -11.72 -1.36 -9.17
N TRP A 395 -11.15 -2.54 -8.96
CA TRP A 395 -10.99 -3.50 -10.05
C TRP A 395 -12.35 -4.00 -10.53
N ASP A 396 -12.68 -3.66 -11.78
CA ASP A 396 -13.94 -4.06 -12.41
C ASP A 396 -13.78 -5.44 -13.06
N PHE A 397 -14.29 -6.45 -12.39
CA PHE A 397 -14.32 -7.83 -12.86
C PHE A 397 -15.73 -8.36 -12.70
N SER A 398 -16.30 -8.97 -13.74
CA SER A 398 -17.73 -9.28 -13.84
C SER A 398 -18.32 -10.00 -12.63
N GLU A 399 -17.55 -10.87 -12.00
CA GLU A 399 -17.98 -11.66 -10.83
C GLU A 399 -17.58 -11.01 -9.49
N ILE A 400 -16.87 -9.88 -9.51
CA ILE A 400 -16.45 -9.14 -8.31
C ILE A 400 -16.91 -7.70 -8.44
N PRO A 401 -17.99 -7.30 -7.76
CA PRO A 401 -18.51 -5.96 -7.92
C PRO A 401 -17.55 -4.91 -7.31
N PRO A 402 -17.07 -3.95 -8.10
CA PRO A 402 -16.26 -2.86 -7.56
C PRO A 402 -17.10 -2.04 -6.58
N SER A 403 -16.46 -1.63 -5.49
CA SER A 403 -17.13 -0.95 -4.38
C SER A 403 -16.24 0.11 -3.74
N GLU A 404 -16.88 1.12 -3.16
CA GLU A 404 -16.23 2.25 -2.51
C GLU A 404 -17.00 2.64 -1.25
N GLY A 405 -16.32 3.01 -0.18
CA GLY A 405 -16.95 3.30 1.08
C GLY A 405 -16.10 4.08 2.06
N VAL A 406 -16.71 4.42 3.16
CA VAL A 406 -16.06 5.06 4.31
C VAL A 406 -16.28 4.24 5.58
N ARG A 407 -15.26 4.21 6.42
CA ARG A 407 -15.32 3.60 7.75
C ARG A 407 -14.84 4.59 8.80
N THR A 408 -15.61 4.66 9.88
CA THR A 408 -15.24 5.32 11.13
C THR A 408 -15.12 4.26 12.23
N ASN A 409 -14.81 4.62 13.47
CA ASN A 409 -14.86 3.67 14.58
C ASN A 409 -16.27 3.12 14.81
N LYS A 410 -17.30 3.92 14.50
CA LYS A 410 -18.72 3.58 14.75
C LYS A 410 -19.48 3.14 13.53
N TRP A 411 -19.25 3.75 12.38
CA TRP A 411 -20.06 3.56 11.19
C TRP A 411 -19.23 3.03 10.04
N LYS A 412 -19.85 2.16 9.24
CA LYS A 412 -19.37 1.78 7.92
C LYS A 412 -20.48 2.02 6.92
N TYR A 413 -20.15 2.74 5.86
CA TYR A 413 -21.02 2.97 4.71
C TYR A 413 -20.24 2.63 3.43
N PHE A 414 -20.87 1.90 2.53
CA PHE A 414 -20.29 1.63 1.21
C PHE A 414 -21.39 1.45 0.16
N ARG A 415 -20.98 1.61 -1.11
CA ARG A 415 -21.83 1.44 -2.27
C ARG A 415 -21.06 0.69 -3.37
N TYR A 416 -21.79 0.13 -4.32
CA TYR A 416 -21.22 -0.55 -5.47
C TYR A 416 -21.09 0.42 -6.64
N VAL A 417 -19.90 0.46 -7.27
CA VAL A 417 -19.56 1.49 -8.27
C VAL A 417 -20.44 1.39 -9.53
N ASN A 418 -20.72 0.16 -9.97
CA ASN A 418 -21.52 -0.09 -11.18
C ASN A 418 -23.03 0.13 -10.99
N ASP A 419 -23.50 0.10 -9.75
CA ASP A 419 -24.87 0.47 -9.37
C ASP A 419 -24.90 1.15 -8.00
N LYS A 420 -24.75 2.46 -8.00
CA LYS A 420 -24.68 3.27 -6.79
C LYS A 420 -26.00 3.32 -5.98
N SER A 421 -27.09 2.73 -6.50
CA SER A 421 -28.34 2.56 -5.75
C SER A 421 -28.26 1.42 -4.73
N ILE A 422 -27.29 0.50 -4.91
CA ILE A 422 -27.04 -0.58 -3.96
C ILE A 422 -26.05 -0.07 -2.90
N GLU A 423 -26.56 0.18 -1.72
CA GLU A 423 -25.83 0.77 -0.61
C GLU A 423 -25.96 -0.07 0.66
N GLU A 424 -24.94 0.00 1.50
CA GLU A 424 -24.94 -0.67 2.80
C GLU A 424 -24.46 0.28 3.90
N LEU A 425 -25.11 0.22 5.07
CA LEU A 425 -24.78 1.02 6.26
C LEU A 425 -24.83 0.14 7.51
N TYR A 426 -23.76 0.16 8.32
CA TYR A 426 -23.63 -0.62 9.54
C TYR A 426 -23.21 0.23 10.75
N ASP A 427 -23.78 -0.07 11.92
CA ASP A 427 -23.38 0.47 13.23
C ASP A 427 -22.41 -0.53 13.88
N LEU A 428 -21.11 -0.32 13.70
CA LEU A 428 -20.06 -1.25 14.13
C LEU A 428 -19.93 -1.40 15.66
N GLU A 429 -20.43 -0.41 16.43
CA GLU A 429 -20.48 -0.51 17.90
C GLU A 429 -21.56 -1.49 18.36
N LYS A 430 -22.69 -1.53 17.66
CA LYS A 430 -23.85 -2.35 18.03
C LYS A 430 -23.92 -3.65 17.25
N ASP A 431 -23.34 -3.67 16.08
CA ASP A 431 -23.34 -4.76 15.12
C ASP A 431 -21.95 -4.93 14.50
N PRO A 432 -20.94 -5.34 15.31
CA PRO A 432 -19.56 -5.50 14.82
C PRO A 432 -19.42 -6.62 13.79
N GLN A 433 -20.44 -7.44 13.59
CA GLN A 433 -20.49 -8.50 12.58
C GLN A 433 -21.24 -8.07 11.31
N GLU A 434 -21.70 -6.84 11.22
CA GLU A 434 -22.35 -6.27 10.03
C GLU A 434 -23.54 -7.10 9.53
N MET A 435 -24.40 -7.55 10.46
CA MET A 435 -25.55 -8.42 10.18
C MET A 435 -26.77 -7.67 9.66
N LYS A 436 -26.89 -6.39 9.99
CA LYS A 436 -28.07 -5.58 9.74
C LYS A 436 -27.74 -4.36 8.89
N ASN A 437 -28.04 -4.42 7.60
CA ASN A 437 -27.99 -3.22 6.76
C ASN A 437 -29.07 -2.21 7.22
N LEU A 438 -28.65 -0.99 7.56
CA LEU A 438 -29.47 0.09 8.10
C LEU A 438 -29.90 1.12 7.06
N ILE A 439 -29.45 1.00 5.79
CA ILE A 439 -29.56 2.04 4.76
C ILE A 439 -31.02 2.49 4.51
N GLY A 440 -31.97 1.58 4.44
CA GLY A 440 -33.38 1.88 4.18
C GLY A 440 -34.18 2.43 5.38
N LYS A 441 -33.58 2.57 6.56
CA LYS A 441 -34.28 2.97 7.78
C LYS A 441 -34.28 4.48 7.98
N LYS A 442 -35.47 5.11 8.00
CA LYS A 442 -35.65 6.57 8.18
C LYS A 442 -34.80 7.16 9.32
N LYS A 443 -34.67 6.43 10.44
CA LYS A 443 -33.87 6.84 11.61
C LYS A 443 -32.43 7.15 11.29
N TYR A 444 -31.82 6.45 10.31
CA TYR A 444 -30.41 6.55 9.98
C TYR A 444 -30.13 7.37 8.71
N LYS A 445 -31.19 7.98 8.10
CA LYS A 445 -31.04 8.76 6.87
C LYS A 445 -29.99 9.87 6.99
N VAL A 446 -30.01 10.64 8.08
CA VAL A 446 -29.04 11.73 8.30
C VAL A 446 -27.59 11.22 8.39
N VAL A 447 -27.40 10.05 9.00
CA VAL A 447 -26.07 9.43 9.10
C VAL A 447 -25.62 8.98 7.70
N ALA A 448 -26.48 8.29 6.95
CA ALA A 448 -26.17 7.86 5.59
C ALA A 448 -25.81 9.04 4.68
N ASP A 449 -26.61 10.12 4.71
CA ASP A 449 -26.37 11.31 3.89
C ASP A 449 -25.01 11.97 4.21
N LYS A 450 -24.64 12.07 5.51
CA LYS A 450 -23.32 12.58 5.92
C LYS A 450 -22.17 11.70 5.43
N LEU A 451 -22.31 10.37 5.50
CA LEU A 451 -21.27 9.45 5.07
C LEU A 451 -21.13 9.41 3.55
N ARG A 452 -22.21 9.59 2.77
CA ARG A 452 -22.16 9.78 1.31
C ARG A 452 -21.33 11.00 0.94
N VAL A 453 -21.63 12.15 1.54
CA VAL A 453 -20.87 13.38 1.31
C VAL A 453 -19.40 13.16 1.67
N LYS A 454 -19.12 12.52 2.81
CA LYS A 454 -17.75 12.24 3.24
C LYS A 454 -17.02 11.28 2.30
N LEU A 455 -17.71 10.29 1.76
CA LEU A 455 -17.16 9.40 0.73
C LEU A 455 -16.77 10.18 -0.53
N ASP A 456 -17.68 11.01 -1.03
CA ASP A 456 -17.42 11.80 -2.25
C ASP A 456 -16.25 12.78 -2.06
N GLU A 457 -16.13 13.43 -0.87
CA GLU A 457 -14.97 14.26 -0.52
C GLU A 457 -13.65 13.46 -0.56
N LEU A 458 -13.63 12.25 0.05
CA LEU A 458 -12.43 11.42 0.11
C LEU A 458 -12.07 10.85 -1.26
N ILE A 459 -13.06 10.53 -2.09
CA ILE A 459 -12.84 10.12 -3.48
C ILE A 459 -12.15 11.24 -4.24
N VAL A 460 -12.66 12.46 -4.18
CA VAL A 460 -12.06 13.62 -4.86
C VAL A 460 -10.64 13.84 -4.33
N LYS A 461 -10.48 13.94 -3.01
CA LYS A 461 -9.18 14.18 -2.37
C LYS A 461 -8.12 13.16 -2.82
N ASN A 462 -8.42 11.86 -2.75
CA ASN A 462 -7.45 10.82 -3.05
C ASN A 462 -7.28 10.54 -4.55
N SER A 463 -8.18 11.05 -5.40
CA SER A 463 -8.04 10.97 -6.86
C SER A 463 -7.19 12.09 -7.44
N ASP A 464 -7.11 13.24 -6.77
CA ASP A 464 -6.55 14.46 -7.33
C ASP A 464 -5.04 14.65 -7.09
N GLU A 465 -4.44 13.99 -6.09
CA GLU A 465 -3.03 14.23 -5.73
C GLU A 465 -2.00 13.66 -6.72
N PHE A 466 -2.38 12.73 -7.61
CA PHE A 466 -1.43 12.03 -8.49
C PHE A 466 -1.99 11.73 -9.88
N ARG A 467 -2.72 12.67 -10.48
CA ARG A 467 -2.99 12.56 -11.88
C ARG A 467 -1.72 12.88 -12.63
N ALA A 468 -1.19 11.89 -13.31
CA ALA A 468 -0.13 12.16 -14.24
C ALA A 468 -0.60 13.26 -15.18
N ALA A 469 0.04 14.41 -15.10
CA ALA A 469 -0.16 15.48 -16.04
C ALA A 469 0.20 15.02 -17.45
N PRO A 470 -0.22 15.72 -18.51
CA PRO A 470 0.28 15.47 -19.85
C PRO A 470 1.81 15.46 -19.87
N THR A 471 2.40 14.50 -20.58
CA THR A 471 3.85 14.28 -20.70
C THR A 471 4.31 14.38 -22.15
N ASP A 472 5.59 14.15 -22.38
CA ASP A 472 6.17 14.10 -23.73
C ASP A 472 5.81 15.32 -24.59
N LEU A 473 5.88 16.49 -24.00
CA LEU A 473 5.55 17.75 -24.66
C LEU A 473 6.45 17.99 -25.87
N THR A 474 5.83 18.38 -26.99
CA THR A 474 6.53 18.72 -28.23
C THR A 474 6.13 20.09 -28.74
N VAL A 475 7.05 20.76 -29.41
CA VAL A 475 6.81 21.93 -30.25
C VAL A 475 7.37 21.59 -31.61
N GLU A 476 6.58 21.68 -32.69
CA GLU A 476 6.97 21.22 -34.04
C GLU A 476 7.47 19.77 -34.04
N LEU A 477 6.80 18.89 -33.26
CA LEU A 477 7.18 17.49 -33.03
C LEU A 477 8.55 17.31 -32.35
N ILE A 478 9.24 18.40 -32.01
CA ILE A 478 10.54 18.35 -31.30
C ILE A 478 10.29 18.24 -29.80
N ARG A 479 10.71 17.12 -29.24
CA ARG A 479 10.62 16.88 -27.79
C ARG A 479 11.70 17.66 -27.06
N GLN A 480 11.31 18.50 -26.10
CA GLN A 480 12.20 19.31 -25.27
C GLN A 480 13.26 20.09 -26.11
N PRO A 481 12.85 21.02 -26.98
CA PRO A 481 13.79 21.74 -27.82
C PRO A 481 14.84 22.46 -26.94
N THR A 482 16.11 22.24 -27.23
CA THR A 482 17.21 22.92 -26.54
C THR A 482 17.31 24.39 -27.02
N THR A 483 18.08 25.21 -26.32
CA THR A 483 18.31 26.61 -26.76
C THR A 483 19.02 26.73 -28.14
N GLU A 484 19.62 25.63 -28.60
CA GLU A 484 20.30 25.55 -29.90
C GLU A 484 19.33 25.25 -31.04
N VAL A 485 18.22 24.54 -30.73
CA VAL A 485 17.17 24.24 -31.70
C VAL A 485 16.18 25.39 -31.71
N LYS A 486 16.10 26.10 -32.85
CA LYS A 486 15.18 27.23 -33.05
C LYS A 486 13.91 26.74 -33.74
N ILE A 487 12.77 27.21 -33.26
CA ILE A 487 11.48 27.01 -33.89
C ILE A 487 11.28 28.16 -34.90
N PHE A 488 11.12 27.83 -36.18
CA PHE A 488 11.03 28.83 -37.24
C PHE A 488 9.59 29.26 -37.54
N ASP A 489 8.62 28.41 -37.22
CA ASP A 489 7.24 28.77 -37.27
C ASP A 489 6.88 29.71 -36.12
N LEU A 490 6.26 30.85 -36.46
CA LEU A 490 5.76 31.82 -35.49
C LEU A 490 4.34 31.53 -35.01
N ARG A 491 3.75 30.45 -35.55
CA ARG A 491 2.50 29.82 -35.10
C ARG A 491 2.71 28.32 -34.89
N PRO A 492 3.62 27.93 -33.98
CA PRO A 492 4.04 26.55 -33.88
C PRO A 492 2.92 25.62 -33.46
N GLU A 493 3.05 24.32 -33.82
CA GLU A 493 2.18 23.27 -33.36
C GLU A 493 2.70 22.66 -32.06
N PHE A 494 1.77 22.43 -31.14
CA PHE A 494 2.02 21.78 -29.83
C PHE A 494 1.54 20.34 -29.85
N GLY A 495 2.26 19.47 -29.10
CA GLY A 495 1.85 18.09 -28.88
C GLY A 495 2.17 17.62 -27.48
N TRP A 496 1.42 16.62 -27.03
CA TRP A 496 1.62 15.97 -25.74
C TRP A 496 1.09 14.54 -25.74
N SER A 497 1.63 13.72 -24.85
CA SER A 497 1.07 12.41 -24.52
C SER A 497 -0.03 12.58 -23.46
N VAL A 498 -1.22 12.03 -23.77
CA VAL A 498 -2.30 11.92 -22.80
C VAL A 498 -1.86 10.95 -21.70
N PRO A 499 -2.05 11.28 -20.41
CA PRO A 499 -1.58 10.45 -19.32
C PRO A 499 -2.06 9.01 -19.42
N LEU A 500 -1.16 8.06 -19.14
CA LEU A 500 -1.50 6.65 -19.01
C LEU A 500 -2.52 6.48 -17.86
N GLY A 501 -3.70 5.97 -18.11
CA GLY A 501 -4.78 5.88 -17.13
C GLY A 501 -5.92 6.85 -17.38
N SER A 502 -5.70 7.88 -18.22
CA SER A 502 -6.79 8.61 -18.88
C SER A 502 -7.40 7.69 -19.94
N LYS A 503 -8.72 7.44 -19.86
CA LYS A 503 -9.39 6.64 -20.92
C LYS A 503 -9.34 7.38 -22.25
N PHE A 504 -9.64 8.68 -22.26
CA PHE A 504 -9.43 9.60 -23.37
C PHE A 504 -9.63 11.06 -22.93
N GLN A 505 -8.94 11.96 -23.62
CA GLN A 505 -9.10 13.39 -23.47
C GLN A 505 -10.41 13.86 -24.14
N VAL A 506 -11.13 14.77 -23.51
CA VAL A 506 -12.31 15.44 -24.09
C VAL A 506 -12.12 16.93 -24.30
N ALA A 507 -11.14 17.54 -23.64
CA ALA A 507 -10.76 18.94 -23.80
C ALA A 507 -9.30 19.16 -23.37
N TYR A 508 -8.73 20.29 -23.78
CA TYR A 508 -7.42 20.76 -23.33
C TYR A 508 -7.42 22.27 -23.11
N GLN A 509 -6.39 22.77 -22.41
CA GLN A 509 -6.03 24.19 -22.34
C GLN A 509 -4.51 24.31 -22.39
N ILE A 510 -4.02 25.15 -23.31
CA ILE A 510 -2.61 25.48 -23.46
C ILE A 510 -2.39 26.90 -22.93
N LEU A 511 -1.32 27.08 -22.16
CA LEU A 511 -0.80 28.38 -21.76
C LEU A 511 0.57 28.60 -22.38
N VAL A 512 0.79 29.80 -22.96
CA VAL A 512 2.10 30.26 -23.44
C VAL A 512 2.43 31.57 -22.75
N ALA A 513 3.64 31.70 -22.22
CA ALA A 513 4.07 32.87 -21.48
C ALA A 513 5.43 33.39 -21.96
N SER A 514 5.66 34.68 -21.80
CA SER A 514 6.92 35.36 -22.12
C SER A 514 8.04 35.08 -21.12
N ASN A 515 7.71 34.62 -19.92
CA ASN A 515 8.67 34.36 -18.87
C ASN A 515 8.23 33.25 -17.92
N LYS A 516 9.22 32.69 -17.19
CA LYS A 516 8.97 31.54 -16.29
C LYS A 516 8.05 31.88 -15.11
N LYS A 517 8.10 33.11 -14.60
CA LYS A 517 7.29 33.50 -13.43
C LYS A 517 5.79 33.48 -13.78
N ASP A 518 5.42 33.97 -14.95
CA ASP A 518 4.02 34.02 -15.36
C ASP A 518 3.48 32.61 -15.60
N ILE A 519 4.23 31.75 -16.31
CA ILE A 519 3.77 30.38 -16.58
C ILE A 519 3.67 29.55 -15.28
N ASP A 520 4.59 29.72 -14.31
CA ASP A 520 4.53 29.05 -13.02
C ASP A 520 3.26 29.45 -12.23
N ASN A 521 2.80 30.69 -12.38
CA ASN A 521 1.58 31.22 -11.78
C ASN A 521 0.31 30.93 -12.60
N ASN A 522 0.37 30.04 -13.60
CA ASN A 522 -0.74 29.71 -14.50
C ASN A 522 -1.25 30.94 -15.29
N ASN A 523 -0.36 31.88 -15.60
CA ASN A 523 -0.64 33.04 -16.42
C ASN A 523 -0.01 32.88 -17.82
N GLY A 524 -0.85 32.69 -18.84
CA GLY A 524 -0.44 32.67 -20.24
C GLY A 524 -0.52 34.06 -20.83
N ASP A 525 0.41 34.96 -20.48
CA ASP A 525 0.43 36.38 -20.90
C ASP A 525 0.57 36.54 -22.42
N ILE A 526 1.09 35.54 -23.12
CA ILE A 526 1.19 35.51 -24.58
C ILE A 526 -0.03 34.85 -25.21
N TRP A 527 -0.47 33.70 -24.61
CA TRP A 527 -1.66 33.01 -25.09
C TRP A 527 -2.21 32.09 -24.00
N ASP A 528 -3.50 32.19 -23.80
CA ASP A 528 -4.31 31.21 -23.09
C ASP A 528 -5.40 30.73 -24.05
N SER A 529 -5.35 29.46 -24.45
CA SER A 529 -6.35 28.87 -25.35
C SER A 529 -7.76 28.82 -24.75
N GLY A 530 -7.87 29.02 -23.44
CA GLY A 530 -9.06 28.63 -22.71
C GLY A 530 -9.30 27.11 -22.81
N ARG A 531 -10.43 26.65 -22.25
CA ARG A 531 -10.83 25.23 -22.39
C ARG A 531 -11.40 24.99 -23.80
N LEU A 532 -10.68 24.23 -24.61
CA LEU A 532 -11.10 23.80 -25.95
C LEU A 532 -11.58 22.35 -25.93
N ALA A 533 -12.82 22.09 -26.35
CA ALA A 533 -13.39 20.75 -26.47
C ALA A 533 -12.77 20.03 -27.67
N SER A 534 -11.83 19.11 -27.43
CA SER A 534 -11.13 18.36 -28.47
C SER A 534 -10.44 17.14 -27.89
N THR A 535 -10.35 16.07 -28.67
CA THR A 535 -9.55 14.87 -28.38
C THR A 535 -8.14 14.95 -28.96
N GLN A 536 -7.84 16.04 -29.71
CA GLN A 536 -6.54 16.25 -30.33
C GLN A 536 -5.46 16.51 -29.28
N SER A 537 -4.31 15.83 -29.39
CA SER A 537 -3.14 15.97 -28.54
C SER A 537 -1.82 16.07 -29.32
N THR A 538 -1.89 16.15 -30.64
CA THR A 538 -0.77 16.37 -31.56
C THR A 538 -1.18 17.38 -32.60
N ASP A 539 -0.23 18.11 -33.18
CA ASP A 539 -0.42 19.10 -34.21
C ASP A 539 -1.50 20.16 -33.84
N VAL A 540 -1.44 20.61 -32.59
CA VAL A 540 -2.35 21.66 -32.09
C VAL A 540 -1.73 23.02 -32.37
N GLU A 541 -2.26 23.71 -33.35
CA GLU A 541 -1.75 25.01 -33.80
C GLU A 541 -1.89 26.11 -32.73
N TYR A 542 -0.85 26.91 -32.57
CA TYR A 542 -0.84 28.09 -31.71
C TYR A 542 -1.85 29.14 -32.24
N GLY A 543 -2.86 29.42 -31.43
CA GLY A 543 -3.96 30.33 -31.82
C GLY A 543 -3.80 31.79 -31.40
N GLY A 544 -2.64 32.17 -30.81
CA GLY A 544 -2.36 33.55 -30.43
C GLY A 544 -1.88 34.44 -31.56
N THR A 545 -1.43 35.65 -31.26
CA THR A 545 -0.72 36.51 -32.22
C THR A 545 0.64 35.87 -32.58
N PRO A 546 1.12 36.01 -33.86
CA PRO A 546 2.41 35.42 -34.23
C PRO A 546 3.51 35.80 -33.26
N LEU A 547 4.33 34.81 -32.87
CA LEU A 547 5.42 34.98 -31.94
C LEU A 547 6.55 35.86 -32.51
N GLU A 548 7.30 36.51 -31.64
CA GLU A 548 8.46 37.33 -32.07
C GLU A 548 9.69 36.45 -32.32
N ILE A 549 10.46 36.76 -33.36
CA ILE A 549 11.71 36.06 -33.70
C ILE A 549 12.78 36.29 -32.62
N GLY A 550 13.52 35.26 -32.24
CA GLY A 550 14.64 35.32 -31.31
C GLY A 550 14.22 35.39 -29.85
N LYS A 551 12.97 35.19 -29.53
CA LYS A 551 12.44 35.17 -28.17
C LYS A 551 12.32 33.76 -27.63
N THR A 552 12.44 33.62 -26.31
CA THR A 552 12.17 32.36 -25.58
C THR A 552 10.81 32.45 -24.94
N TYR A 553 10.01 31.44 -25.14
CA TYR A 553 8.67 31.28 -24.57
C TYR A 553 8.62 30.05 -23.68
N TYR A 554 7.67 30.07 -22.73
CA TYR A 554 7.39 29.00 -21.80
C TYR A 554 5.96 28.55 -22.01
N TRP A 555 5.71 27.26 -21.99
CA TRP A 555 4.37 26.75 -22.19
C TRP A 555 4.08 25.50 -21.36
N LYS A 556 2.81 25.22 -21.15
CA LYS A 556 2.30 24.02 -20.54
C LYS A 556 0.86 23.76 -20.96
N VAL A 557 0.40 22.52 -20.76
CA VAL A 557 -0.93 22.08 -21.14
C VAL A 557 -1.58 21.32 -19.98
N ARG A 558 -2.89 21.47 -19.83
CA ARG A 558 -3.74 20.59 -19.03
C ARG A 558 -4.86 20.04 -19.88
N ILE A 559 -5.45 18.92 -19.46
CA ILE A 559 -6.53 18.27 -20.17
C ILE A 559 -7.76 18.06 -19.27
N TRP A 560 -8.89 17.79 -19.89
CA TRP A 560 -10.09 17.23 -19.26
C TRP A 560 -10.33 15.85 -19.82
N GLU A 561 -10.56 14.91 -18.93
CA GLU A 561 -10.96 13.56 -19.25
C GLU A 561 -12.47 13.40 -19.38
N GLN A 562 -12.94 12.20 -19.67
CA GLN A 562 -14.35 11.84 -19.63
C GLN A 562 -15.01 12.33 -18.34
N GLU A 563 -16.29 12.69 -18.40
CA GLU A 563 -17.06 13.30 -17.30
C GLU A 563 -16.59 14.71 -16.88
N ASN A 564 -15.88 15.42 -17.74
CA ASN A 564 -15.33 16.77 -17.48
C ASN A 564 -14.28 16.81 -16.35
N ARG A 565 -13.64 15.72 -16.09
CA ARG A 565 -12.64 15.60 -15.05
C ARG A 565 -11.37 16.35 -15.43
N LEU A 566 -11.01 17.39 -14.67
CA LEU A 566 -9.81 18.19 -14.88
C LEU A 566 -8.54 17.41 -14.44
N VAL A 567 -7.50 17.46 -15.27
CA VAL A 567 -6.16 16.97 -14.99
C VAL A 567 -5.21 18.18 -14.84
N ASP A 568 -4.23 18.08 -13.95
CA ASP A 568 -3.28 19.16 -13.71
C ASP A 568 -2.46 19.54 -14.95
N TYR A 569 -1.84 20.73 -14.88
CA TYR A 569 -0.92 21.16 -15.92
C TYR A 569 0.32 20.26 -15.97
N SER A 570 0.80 20.04 -17.19
CA SER A 570 2.11 19.45 -17.44
C SER A 570 3.24 20.24 -16.77
N GLU A 571 4.43 19.65 -16.72
CA GLU A 571 5.64 20.43 -16.44
C GLU A 571 5.79 21.54 -17.48
N VAL A 572 6.42 22.65 -17.05
CA VAL A 572 6.69 23.79 -17.94
C VAL A 572 7.81 23.43 -18.90
N GLN A 573 7.56 23.59 -20.18
CA GLN A 573 8.56 23.48 -21.23
C GLN A 573 8.88 24.86 -21.82
N LYS A 574 10.09 25.05 -22.39
CA LYS A 574 10.50 26.25 -23.08
C LYS A 574 10.93 25.95 -24.50
N PHE A 575 10.75 26.90 -25.39
CA PHE A 575 11.29 26.90 -26.73
C PHE A 575 11.72 28.28 -27.15
N THR A 576 12.57 28.39 -28.17
CA THR A 576 13.08 29.66 -28.67
C THR A 576 12.79 29.77 -30.17
N THR A 577 12.19 30.86 -30.55
CA THR A 577 11.95 31.16 -31.99
C THR A 577 13.24 31.62 -32.70
N GLY A 578 13.32 31.38 -33.99
CA GLY A 578 14.47 31.75 -34.82
C GLY A 578 14.07 32.33 -36.16
N LYS A 579 15.05 32.81 -36.93
CA LYS A 579 14.87 33.18 -38.33
C LYS A 579 15.50 32.10 -39.19
N SER A 580 14.74 31.60 -40.17
CA SER A 580 15.29 30.69 -41.18
C SER A 580 16.18 31.49 -42.13
N ASP A 581 17.47 31.26 -42.09
CA ASP A 581 18.39 31.92 -43.02
C ASP A 581 18.44 31.21 -44.39
N ASN A 582 17.75 30.06 -44.60
CA ASN A 582 17.87 29.26 -45.82
C ASN A 582 16.58 28.47 -46.21
N TYR A 583 15.44 29.09 -46.27
CA TYR A 583 14.33 28.54 -47.09
C TYR A 583 13.93 29.52 -48.15
N ILE A 584 14.64 29.50 -49.29
CA ILE A 584 14.14 30.02 -50.57
C ILE A 584 13.21 28.93 -51.11
N ILE A 585 11.91 29.08 -50.93
CA ILE A 585 10.95 28.36 -51.77
C ILE A 585 11.12 28.91 -53.18
N SER A 586 11.84 28.17 -54.04
CA SER A 586 11.82 28.41 -55.46
C SER A 586 10.42 28.06 -55.96
N THR A 587 9.56 29.04 -56.03
CA THR A 587 8.37 28.98 -56.91
C THR A 587 8.85 28.99 -58.34
N GLU A 588 9.30 27.86 -58.87
CA GLU A 588 9.34 27.68 -60.31
C GLU A 588 7.92 27.44 -60.81
N ASN A 589 7.38 28.48 -61.39
CA ASN A 589 6.26 28.37 -62.31
C ASN A 589 6.61 27.39 -63.43
N ASN A 590 5.99 26.27 -63.50
CA ASN A 590 5.90 25.42 -64.65
C ASN A 590 4.58 25.73 -65.37
N ASP A 591 4.58 26.83 -66.14
CA ASP A 591 3.79 26.96 -67.34
C ASP A 591 4.53 26.20 -68.45
N LYS A 592 4.07 24.97 -68.75
CA LYS A 592 3.96 24.45 -70.15
C LYS A 592 3.16 23.17 -70.18
#